data_ff8a4e131c63e09c68867a121611215c
#
_entry.id   ff8a4e131c63e09c68867a121611215c
#
_cell.length_a   1.000
_cell.length_b   1.000
_cell.length_c   1.000
_cell.angle_alpha   90.00
_cell.angle_beta   90.00
_cell.angle_gamma   90.00
#
_symmetry.space_group_name_H-M   'P 1'
#
loop_
_entity.id
_entity.type
_entity.pdbx_description
1 polymer ?
#
loop_
_entity_poly.entity_id
_entity_poly.type
_entity_poly.pdbx_seq_one_letter_code
_entity_poly.pdbx_strand_id
1 'polypeptide(L)' 'MRARDLRDLTDDELEEKMGETRKELFNLRFQSATGALENSARLRSAKREIARILTVKTERERVGKI' A
#
# COMPACT_ATOMS: atom_id res chain seq x y z
N MET A 1 0.21 -8.53 0.74
CA MET A 1 -0.15 -9.11 -0.57
C MET A 1 1.02 -9.01 -1.54
N ARG A 2 1.17 -10.00 -2.40
CA ARG A 2 2.17 -9.95 -3.46
C ARG A 2 1.64 -9.13 -4.63
N ALA A 3 2.55 -8.61 -5.49
CA ALA A 3 2.15 -7.85 -6.67
C ALA A 3 1.21 -8.66 -7.59
N ARG A 4 1.42 -9.98 -7.69
CA ARG A 4 0.55 -10.87 -8.45
C ARG A 4 -0.90 -10.79 -7.98
N ASP A 5 -1.11 -10.83 -6.66
CA ASP A 5 -2.44 -10.78 -6.07
C ASP A 5 -3.11 -9.44 -6.31
N LEU A 6 -2.32 -8.36 -6.27
CA LEU A 6 -2.83 -7.02 -6.54
C LEU A 6 -3.26 -6.84 -8.00
N ARG A 7 -2.58 -7.53 -8.93
CA ARG A 7 -2.95 -7.46 -10.35
C ARG A 7 -4.29 -8.11 -10.66
N ASP A 8 -4.78 -8.98 -9.80
CA ASP A 8 -6.09 -9.62 -9.96
C ASP A 8 -7.24 -8.78 -9.45
N LEU A 9 -6.95 -7.65 -8.76
CA LEU A 9 -7.97 -6.77 -8.22
C LEU A 9 -8.50 -5.79 -9.27
N THR A 10 -9.76 -5.40 -9.14
CA THR A 10 -10.32 -4.32 -9.95
C THR A 10 -9.74 -2.98 -9.52
N ASP A 11 -9.93 -1.93 -10.34
CA ASP A 11 -9.45 -0.59 -10.00
C ASP A 11 -10.08 -0.08 -8.71
N ASP A 12 -11.38 -0.34 -8.50
CA ASP A 12 -12.07 0.07 -7.26
C ASP A 12 -11.49 -0.66 -6.06
N GLU A 13 -11.21 -1.95 -6.19
CA GLU A 13 -10.60 -2.75 -5.12
C GLU A 13 -9.19 -2.26 -4.80
N LEU A 14 -8.41 -1.86 -5.81
CA LEU A 14 -7.08 -1.28 -5.60
C LEU A 14 -7.15 0.04 -4.85
N GLU A 15 -8.11 0.91 -5.22
CA GLU A 15 -8.30 2.19 -4.52
C GLU A 15 -8.67 1.97 -3.06
N GLU A 16 -9.57 1.02 -2.80
CA GLU A 16 -9.97 0.67 -1.43
C GLU A 16 -8.78 0.14 -0.63
N LYS A 17 -8.00 -0.76 -1.22
CA LYS A 17 -6.81 -1.31 -0.60
C LYS A 17 -5.77 -0.22 -0.31
N MET A 18 -5.58 0.71 -1.24
CA MET A 18 -4.70 1.85 -1.07
C MET A 18 -5.12 2.71 0.13
N GLY A 19 -6.42 3.01 0.23
CA GLY A 19 -6.95 3.80 1.35
C GLY A 19 -6.72 3.13 2.69
N GLU A 20 -6.99 1.83 2.77
CA GLU A 20 -6.77 1.06 4.00
C GLU A 20 -5.31 1.04 4.40
N THR A 21 -4.42 0.80 3.44
CA THR A 21 -2.99 0.72 3.70
C THR A 21 -2.42 2.08 4.10
N ARG A 22 -2.91 3.17 3.51
CA ARG A 22 -2.51 4.53 3.93
C ARG A 22 -2.91 4.84 5.35
N LYS A 23 -4.11 4.44 5.76
CA LYS A 23 -4.57 4.62 7.14
C LYS A 23 -3.68 3.83 8.11
N GLU A 24 -3.37 2.59 7.78
CA GLU A 24 -2.47 1.77 8.58
C GLU A 24 -1.09 2.41 8.69
N LEU A 25 -0.53 2.88 7.57
CA LEU A 25 0.78 3.54 7.56
C LEU A 25 0.77 4.79 8.42
N PHE A 26 -0.29 5.60 8.33
CA PHE A 26 -0.42 6.80 9.16
C PHE A 26 -0.41 6.45 10.65
N ASN A 27 -1.19 5.45 11.04
CA ASN A 27 -1.24 5.01 12.43
C ASN A 27 0.11 4.49 12.91
N LEU A 28 0.80 3.71 12.10
CA LEU A 28 2.13 3.17 12.45
C LEU A 28 3.15 4.28 12.57
N ARG A 29 3.11 5.29 11.70
CA ARG A 29 4.00 6.46 11.81
C ARG A 29 3.73 7.26 13.06
N PHE A 30 2.45 7.43 13.42
CA PHE A 30 2.07 8.12 14.65
C PHE A 30 2.61 7.36 15.86
N GLN A 31 2.43 6.05 15.92
CA GLN A 31 2.95 5.21 16.99
C GLN A 31 4.48 5.31 17.09
N SER A 32 5.17 5.32 15.96
CA SER A 32 6.62 5.47 15.92
C SER A 32 7.04 6.82 16.50
N ALA A 33 6.34 7.89 16.12
CA ALA A 33 6.66 9.24 16.57
C ALA A 33 6.44 9.41 18.09
N THR A 34 5.47 8.71 18.67
CA THR A 34 5.21 8.75 20.12
C THR A 34 6.00 7.72 20.91
N GLY A 35 6.78 6.88 20.24
CA GLY A 35 7.53 5.81 20.90
C GLY A 35 6.71 4.58 21.27
N ALA A 36 5.43 4.53 20.86
CA ALA A 36 4.54 3.42 21.15
C ALA A 36 4.69 2.22 20.22
N LEU A 37 5.41 2.38 19.10
CA LEU A 37 5.58 1.32 18.11
C LEU A 37 6.64 0.32 18.58
N GLU A 38 6.22 -0.91 18.86
CA GLU A 38 7.10 -1.96 19.32
C GLU A 38 7.81 -2.70 18.17
N ASN A 39 7.20 -2.74 16.99
CA ASN A 39 7.71 -3.51 15.86
C ASN A 39 7.78 -2.67 14.59
N SER A 40 8.99 -2.20 14.26
CA SER A 40 9.22 -1.38 13.06
C SER A 40 9.07 -2.17 11.76
N ALA A 41 9.07 -3.51 11.81
CA ALA A 41 8.84 -4.33 10.62
C ALA A 41 7.46 -4.09 10.02
N ARG A 42 6.43 -3.82 10.85
CA ARG A 42 5.09 -3.50 10.38
C ARG A 42 5.07 -2.21 9.55
N LEU A 43 5.83 -1.22 9.98
CA LEU A 43 5.93 0.04 9.25
C LEU A 43 6.57 -0.18 7.88
N ARG A 44 7.63 -0.96 7.81
CA ARG A 44 8.29 -1.29 6.53
C ARG A 44 7.36 -2.09 5.61
N SER A 45 6.61 -3.05 6.17
CA SER A 45 5.65 -3.84 5.40
C SER A 45 4.56 -2.96 4.79
N ALA A 46 4.02 -2.01 5.56
CA ALA A 46 3.01 -1.08 5.07
C ALA A 46 3.55 -0.20 3.95
N LYS A 47 4.77 0.31 4.09
CA LYS A 47 5.41 1.11 3.03
C LYS A 47 5.60 0.30 1.75
N ARG A 48 6.04 -0.95 1.87
CA ARG A 48 6.21 -1.85 0.72
C ARG A 48 4.88 -2.13 0.04
N GLU A 49 3.83 -2.34 0.81
CA GLU A 49 2.51 -2.62 0.27
C GLU A 49 1.99 -1.43 -0.53
N ILE A 50 2.14 -0.21 -0.02
CA ILE A 50 1.77 1.00 -0.78
C ILE A 50 2.57 1.09 -2.07
N ALA A 51 3.88 0.83 -2.03
CA ALA A 51 4.73 0.87 -3.22
C ALA A 51 4.25 -0.14 -4.27
N ARG A 52 3.88 -1.35 -3.86
CA ARG A 52 3.34 -2.38 -4.76
C ARG A 52 2.04 -1.96 -5.40
N ILE A 53 1.11 -1.38 -4.62
CA ILE A 53 -0.17 -0.91 -5.13
C ILE A 53 0.05 0.21 -6.15
N LEU A 54 0.92 1.16 -5.85
CA LEU A 54 1.26 2.25 -6.76
C LEU A 54 1.88 1.72 -8.06
N THR A 55 2.74 0.71 -7.97
CA THR A 55 3.36 0.10 -9.15
C THR A 55 2.30 -0.53 -10.05
N VAL A 56 1.36 -1.28 -9.49
CA VAL A 56 0.29 -1.91 -10.26
C VAL A 56 -0.61 -0.85 -10.90
N LYS A 57 -0.96 0.21 -10.17
CA LYS A 57 -1.76 1.31 -10.71
C LYS A 57 -1.04 1.99 -11.87
N THR A 58 0.25 2.25 -11.72
CA THR A 58 1.07 2.87 -12.77
C THR A 58 1.15 1.98 -14.01
N GLU A 59 1.32 0.68 -13.84
CA GLU A 59 1.31 -0.28 -14.96
C GLU A 59 0.01 -0.21 -15.74
N ARG A 60 -1.13 -0.15 -15.05
CA ARG A 60 -2.45 -0.05 -15.68
C ARG A 60 -2.63 1.24 -16.45
N GLU A 61 -2.17 2.35 -15.90
CA GLU A 61 -2.21 3.64 -16.56
C GLU A 61 -1.38 3.64 -17.85
N ARG A 62 -0.21 3.03 -17.83
CA ARG A 62 0.65 2.93 -19.02
C ARG A 62 -0.01 2.12 -20.13
N VAL A 63 -0.61 0.99 -19.76
CA VAL A 63 -1.33 0.15 -20.74
C VAL A 63 -2.51 0.89 -21.32
N GLY A 64 -3.22 1.68 -20.51
CA GLY A 64 -4.38 2.45 -20.99
C GLY A 64 -4.05 3.62 -21.90
N LYS A 65 -2.78 4.02 -22.02
CA LYS A 65 -2.35 5.16 -22.80
C LYS A 65 -1.83 4.81 -24.20
N ILE A 66 -1.86 3.57 -24.57
CA ILE A 66 -1.37 3.11 -25.87
C ILE A 66 -2.40 3.37 -26.99
#